data_21ab1ec4337cb0ce3eb9b703018da2e5
#
_entry.id   21ab1ec4337cb0ce3eb9b703018da2e5
#
_cell.length_a   1.000
_cell.length_b   1.000
_cell.length_c   1.000
_cell.angle_alpha   90.00
_cell.angle_beta   90.00
_cell.angle_gamma   90.00
#
_symmetry.space_group_name_H-M   'P 1'
#
loop_
_entity.id
_entity.type
_entity.pdbx_description
1 polymer ?
#
loop_
_entity_poly.entity_id
_entity_poly.type
_entity_poly.pdbx_seq_one_letter_code
_entity_poly.pdbx_strand_id
1 'polypeptide(L)' 'MMAETVPLLFVEATTADRVWKLAVQSSEGIIGHIFRVNGGYAYFAGTFNGLTATFTDPSLERLKERVIASRR' A
#
# COMPACT_ATOMS: atom_id res chain seq x y z
N MET A 1 -13.12 26.13 0.29
CA MET A 1 -13.16 25.02 0.79
C MET A 1 -11.88 24.44 0.96
N MET A 2 -11.69 23.74 1.80
CA MET A 2 -10.51 23.22 1.98
C MET A 2 -10.32 22.06 1.19
N ALA A 3 -9.21 21.87 0.77
CA ALA A 3 -8.92 20.72 0.11
C ALA A 3 -8.97 19.62 1.08
N GLU A 4 -9.80 18.69 0.80
CA GLU A 4 -9.83 17.61 1.60
C GLU A 4 -8.82 16.65 1.20
N THR A 5 -8.01 16.22 2.08
CA THR A 5 -7.12 15.14 1.80
C THR A 5 -7.92 13.89 2.04
N VAL A 6 -8.22 13.19 0.97
CA VAL A 6 -8.96 11.96 1.12
C VAL A 6 -8.06 10.94 1.77
N PRO A 7 -8.41 10.42 2.93
CA PRO A 7 -7.54 9.47 3.58
C PRO A 7 -7.47 8.18 2.81
N LEU A 8 -6.31 7.57 2.83
CA LEU A 8 -6.15 6.27 2.24
C LEU A 8 -6.62 5.22 3.25
N LEU A 9 -7.22 4.17 2.74
CA LEU A 9 -7.62 3.05 3.57
C LEU A 9 -6.69 1.90 3.27
N PHE A 10 -6.28 1.21 4.33
CA PHE A 10 -5.41 0.06 4.20
C PHE A 10 -6.21 -1.14 4.65
N VAL A 11 -6.72 -1.91 3.70
CA VAL A 11 -7.63 -3.01 3.98
C VAL A 11 -6.89 -4.33 3.95
N GLU A 12 -6.86 -4.99 5.08
CA GLU A 12 -6.15 -6.25 5.18
C GLU A 12 -6.90 -7.36 4.46
N ALA A 13 -6.17 -8.19 3.76
CA ALA A 13 -6.75 -9.31 3.05
C ALA A 13 -5.75 -10.45 3.01
N THR A 14 -6.27 -11.65 2.79
CA THR A 14 -5.42 -12.82 2.65
C THR A 14 -5.80 -13.50 1.35
N THR A 15 -4.81 -13.79 0.53
CA THR A 15 -5.09 -14.43 -0.74
C THR A 15 -5.44 -15.90 -0.53
N ALA A 16 -5.87 -16.55 -1.59
CA ALA A 16 -6.18 -17.97 -1.52
C ALA A 16 -4.96 -18.79 -1.13
N ASP A 17 -3.76 -18.28 -1.42
CA ASP A 17 -2.54 -18.96 -1.04
C ASP A 17 -2.07 -18.55 0.35
N ARG A 18 -2.92 -17.87 1.10
CA ARG A 18 -2.63 -17.42 2.45
C ARG A 18 -1.50 -16.40 2.52
N VAL A 19 -1.35 -15.63 1.48
CA VAL A 19 -0.38 -14.55 1.47
C VAL A 19 -1.05 -13.30 2.01
N TRP A 20 -0.48 -12.74 3.07
CA TRP A 20 -1.01 -11.53 3.67
C TRP A 20 -0.74 -10.33 2.78
N LYS A 21 -1.70 -9.46 2.66
CA LYS A 21 -1.51 -8.23 1.95
C LYS A 21 -2.45 -7.16 2.46
N LEU A 22 -2.11 -5.89 2.16
CA LEU A 22 -2.99 -4.77 2.42
C LEU A 22 -3.33 -4.14 1.09
N ALA A 23 -4.60 -3.98 0.81
CA ALA A 23 -5.02 -3.21 -0.35
C ALA A 23 -5.06 -1.76 0.05
N VAL A 24 -4.45 -0.89 -0.74
CA VAL A 24 -4.42 0.54 -0.47
C VAL A 24 -5.49 1.19 -1.33
N GLN A 25 -6.48 1.79 -0.70
CA GLN A 25 -7.62 2.33 -1.40
C GLN A 25 -7.72 3.84 -1.23
N SER A 26 -8.10 4.51 -2.30
CA SER A 26 -8.37 5.95 -2.25
C SER A 26 -9.82 6.15 -2.68
N SER A 27 -10.22 7.39 -2.83
CA SER A 27 -11.56 7.69 -3.31
C SER A 27 -11.80 7.15 -4.71
N GLU A 28 -10.74 6.85 -5.44
CA GLU A 28 -10.85 6.35 -6.80
C GLU A 28 -10.77 4.84 -6.90
N GLY A 29 -10.62 4.18 -5.78
CA GLY A 29 -10.51 2.73 -5.77
C GLY A 29 -9.15 2.29 -5.28
N ILE A 30 -8.80 1.05 -5.61
CA ILE A 30 -7.54 0.48 -5.16
C ILE A 30 -6.40 1.07 -5.98
N ILE A 31 -5.42 1.63 -5.30
CA ILE A 31 -4.29 2.26 -5.97
C ILE A 31 -3.00 1.45 -5.84
N GLY A 32 -3.00 0.43 -5.03
CA GLY A 32 -1.82 -0.40 -4.88
C GLY A 32 -2.00 -1.41 -3.79
N HIS A 33 -0.94 -2.15 -3.50
CA HIS A 33 -0.97 -3.19 -2.47
C HIS A 33 0.34 -3.21 -1.71
N ILE A 34 0.26 -3.60 -0.45
CA ILE A 34 1.45 -3.78 0.38
C ILE A 34 1.53 -5.27 0.72
N PHE A 35 2.72 -5.84 0.53
CA PHE A 35 2.97 -7.22 0.86
C PHE A 35 4.07 -7.29 1.90
N ARG A 36 4.08 -8.37 2.68
CA ARG A 36 5.16 -8.62 3.60
C ARG A 36 6.28 -9.28 2.82
N VAL A 37 7.48 -8.76 2.99
CA VAL A 37 8.65 -9.33 2.33
C VAL A 37 9.71 -9.60 3.37
N ASN A 38 10.78 -10.25 2.95
CA ASN A 38 11.84 -10.58 3.86
C ASN A 38 12.43 -9.30 4.43
N GLY A 39 12.36 -9.16 5.73
CA GLY A 39 12.93 -7.99 6.39
C GLY A 39 12.04 -6.78 6.45
N GLY A 40 10.80 -6.87 6.01
CA GLY A 40 9.92 -5.72 6.09
C GLY A 40 8.70 -5.81 5.22
N TYR A 41 8.36 -4.71 4.57
CA TYR A 41 7.16 -4.60 3.77
C TYR A 41 7.46 -3.89 2.46
N ALA A 42 6.69 -4.19 1.43
CA ALA A 42 6.89 -3.57 0.12
C ALA A 42 5.55 -3.09 -0.43
N TYR A 43 5.55 -1.89 -0.98
CA TYR A 43 4.36 -1.31 -1.59
C TYR A 43 4.51 -1.34 -3.11
N PHE A 44 3.51 -1.88 -3.79
CA PHE A 44 3.48 -1.94 -5.24
C PHE A 44 2.35 -1.06 -5.73
N ALA A 45 2.69 0.04 -6.36
CA ALA A 45 1.70 0.98 -6.84
C ALA A 45 1.03 0.46 -8.10
N GLY A 46 -0.24 0.79 -8.26
CA GLY A 46 -0.97 0.40 -9.46
C GLY A 46 -1.32 -1.07 -9.48
N THR A 47 -1.42 -1.61 -10.66
CA THR A 47 -1.72 -3.01 -10.82
C THR A 47 -0.46 -3.81 -10.48
N PHE A 48 -0.61 -4.75 -9.58
CA PHE A 48 0.51 -5.54 -9.14
C PHE A 48 1.01 -6.42 -10.30
N ASN A 49 2.27 -6.30 -10.61
CA ASN A 49 2.85 -7.12 -11.66
C ASN A 49 4.01 -7.96 -11.14
N GLY A 50 4.34 -7.84 -9.87
CA GLY A 50 5.34 -8.71 -9.27
C GLY A 50 6.77 -8.39 -9.61
N LEU A 51 7.01 -7.26 -10.24
CA LEU A 51 8.37 -6.96 -10.68
C LEU A 51 9.16 -6.08 -9.72
N THR A 52 8.66 -4.89 -9.45
CA THR A 52 9.44 -3.95 -8.67
C THR A 52 8.56 -3.21 -7.69
N ALA A 53 8.99 -3.20 -6.43
CA ALA A 53 8.27 -2.46 -5.42
C ALA A 53 8.54 -0.97 -5.61
N THR A 54 7.50 -0.16 -5.40
CA THR A 54 7.64 1.29 -5.46
C THR A 54 8.40 1.78 -4.25
N PHE A 55 8.03 1.26 -3.06
CA PHE A 55 8.72 1.58 -1.81
C PHE A 55 8.89 0.32 -1.00
N THR A 56 9.94 0.30 -0.19
CA THR A 56 10.10 -0.77 0.80
C THR A 56 10.50 -0.14 2.11
N ASP A 57 10.16 -0.77 3.22
CA ASP A 57 10.52 -0.25 4.53
C ASP A 57 10.41 -1.37 5.54
N PRO A 58 11.31 -1.46 6.50
CA PRO A 58 11.21 -2.47 7.55
C PRO A 58 9.99 -2.26 8.44
N SER A 59 9.47 -1.03 8.49
CA SER A 59 8.35 -0.69 9.35
C SER A 59 7.09 -0.47 8.52
N LEU A 60 6.02 -1.19 8.87
CA LEU A 60 4.75 -1.01 8.16
C LEU A 60 4.21 0.40 8.35
N GLU A 61 4.34 0.95 9.55
CA GLU A 61 3.85 2.29 9.81
C GLU A 61 4.56 3.33 8.96
N ARG A 62 5.88 3.21 8.85
CA ARG A 62 6.61 4.13 8.01
C ARG A 62 6.26 3.96 6.55
N LEU A 63 6.07 2.73 6.11
CA LEU A 63 5.70 2.49 4.73
C LEU A 63 4.37 3.14 4.41
N LYS A 64 3.40 3.02 5.32
CA LYS A 64 2.10 3.66 5.12
C LYS A 64 2.27 5.17 5.00
N GLU A 65 3.11 5.75 5.83
CA GLU A 65 3.35 7.19 5.78
C GLU A 65 3.95 7.61 4.45
N ARG A 66 4.88 6.80 3.93
CA ARG A 66 5.50 7.12 2.66
C ARG A 66 4.49 7.04 1.52
N VAL A 67 3.59 6.06 1.58
CA VAL A 67 2.56 5.91 0.57
C VAL A 67 1.64 7.12 0.60
N ILE A 68 1.23 7.54 1.79
CA ILE A 68 0.36 8.70 1.93
C ILE A 68 1.06 9.95 1.40
N ALA A 69 2.32 10.12 1.75
CA ALA A 69 3.07 11.30 1.32
C ALA A 69 3.21 11.35 -0.19
N SER A 70 3.33 10.19 -0.83
CA SER A 70 3.53 10.16 -2.26
C SER A 70 2.27 10.55 -3.03
N ARG A 71 1.14 10.61 -2.35
CA ARG A 71 -0.12 10.98 -3.01
C ARG A 71 -0.43 12.46 -2.91
N ARG A 72 0.39 13.22 -2.23
CA ARG A 72 0.12 14.65 -2.06
C ARG A 72 0.52 15.47 -3.24
#